data_82fd8f1b0576361407c88c1a0b455db8
#
_entry.id   82fd8f1b0576361407c88c1a0b455db8
#
_cell.length_a   1.000
_cell.length_b   1.000
_cell.length_c   1.000
_cell.angle_alpha   90.00
_cell.angle_beta   90.00
_cell.angle_gamma   90.00
#
_symmetry.space_group_name_H-M   'P 1'
#
loop_
_entity.id
_entity.type
_entity.pdbx_description
1 polymer ?
#
loop_
_entity_poly.entity_id
_entity_poly.type
_entity_poly.pdbx_seq_one_letter_code
_entity_poly.pdbx_strand_id
1 'polypeptide(L)'
;MKKTFLLCSFLFFGTTLVNAQDIKDVYFEYMTLRMDGDKKNETISIAQTLLNRSTELNEKQLANVNFHLARVYADTGSPEKAIAHYEASLKYEPNYYVTHNALGFLHLKKCDSLGKAVTASAKLKDVALNQKTFKAYKLEVDKTIPYFEKSQACDPDEVTMNILTGLYKSTKNTEGLATLPVRLEALKGNCVTLLDDE
;
A
#
# COMPACT_ATOMS: atom_id res chain seq x y z
N MET A 1 66.36 -6.78 43.60
CA MET A 1 65.39 -5.66 43.40
C MET A 1 64.92 -5.75 41.97
N LYS A 2 63.76 -6.36 41.74
CA LYS A 2 63.14 -6.50 40.40
C LYS A 2 62.09 -5.37 40.18
N LYS A 3 62.34 -4.47 39.25
CA LYS A 3 61.41 -3.40 38.87
C LYS A 3 60.46 -3.95 37.83
N THR A 4 59.18 -4.09 38.20
CA THR A 4 58.08 -4.45 37.32
C THR A 4 57.59 -3.20 36.61
N PHE A 5 57.72 -3.15 35.30
CA PHE A 5 57.23 -2.07 34.45
C PHE A 5 55.77 -2.42 34.07
N LEU A 6 54.84 -1.62 34.59
CA LEU A 6 53.41 -1.75 34.26
C LEU A 6 53.13 -0.96 32.98
N LEU A 7 52.90 -1.66 31.91
CA LEU A 7 52.54 -1.07 30.61
C LEU A 7 51.00 -0.84 30.58
N CYS A 8 50.57 0.41 30.82
CA CYS A 8 49.18 0.81 30.65
C CYS A 8 48.88 0.97 29.14
N SER A 9 48.25 -0.03 28.55
CA SER A 9 47.68 0.05 27.21
C SER A 9 46.41 0.92 27.25
N PHE A 10 46.52 2.17 26.82
CA PHE A 10 45.35 3.03 26.53
C PHE A 10 44.71 2.57 25.20
N LEU A 11 43.65 1.81 25.30
CA LEU A 11 42.75 1.54 24.15
C LEU A 11 41.96 2.82 23.83
N PHE A 12 42.45 3.57 22.86
CA PHE A 12 41.68 4.64 22.23
C PHE A 12 40.51 3.99 21.44
N PHE A 13 39.32 3.91 22.06
CA PHE A 13 38.08 3.71 21.33
C PHE A 13 37.83 4.98 20.50
N GLY A 14 38.32 4.99 19.28
CA GLY A 14 37.94 5.97 18.28
C GLY A 14 36.47 5.78 17.96
N THR A 15 35.59 6.57 18.57
CA THR A 15 34.21 6.73 18.10
C THR A 15 34.30 7.44 16.79
N THR A 16 34.25 6.70 15.67
CA THR A 16 33.93 7.27 14.38
C THR A 16 32.52 7.81 14.48
N LEU A 17 32.38 9.13 14.58
CA LEU A 17 31.13 9.83 14.32
C LEU A 17 30.82 9.57 12.85
N VAL A 18 30.05 8.52 12.58
CA VAL A 18 29.39 8.36 11.31
C VAL A 18 28.42 9.54 11.24
N ASN A 19 28.77 10.60 10.51
CA ASN A 19 27.83 11.66 10.17
C ASN A 19 26.68 10.99 9.42
N ALA A 20 25.57 10.73 10.11
CA ALA A 20 24.35 10.32 9.44
C ALA A 20 23.98 11.41 8.46
N GLN A 21 23.86 11.06 7.17
CA GLN A 21 23.42 11.97 6.13
C GLN A 21 22.12 12.67 6.57
N ASP A 22 22.00 13.98 6.30
CA ASP A 22 20.79 14.74 6.62
C ASP A 22 19.57 14.05 5.99
N ILE A 23 18.48 13.93 6.71
CA ILE A 23 17.26 13.30 6.23
C ILE A 23 16.72 13.99 4.98
N LYS A 24 16.94 15.32 4.86
CA LYS A 24 16.53 16.10 3.69
C LYS A 24 17.30 15.68 2.43
N ASP A 25 18.60 15.42 2.57
CA ASP A 25 19.42 14.96 1.45
C ASP A 25 19.01 13.56 1.01
N VAL A 26 18.73 12.65 1.97
CA VAL A 26 18.22 11.29 1.70
C VAL A 26 16.86 11.37 1.02
N TYR A 27 15.99 12.28 1.47
CA TYR A 27 14.66 12.45 0.89
C TYR A 27 14.76 13.03 -0.53
N PHE A 28 15.63 13.99 -0.77
CA PHE A 28 15.89 14.56 -2.11
C PHE A 28 16.41 13.49 -3.10
N GLU A 29 17.35 12.65 -2.65
CA GLU A 29 17.84 11.52 -3.45
C GLU A 29 16.70 10.55 -3.79
N TYR A 30 15.87 10.19 -2.80
CA TYR A 30 14.69 9.37 -3.01
C TYR A 30 13.74 9.98 -4.05
N MET A 31 13.46 11.28 -3.98
CA MET A 31 12.59 12.00 -4.93
C MET A 31 13.08 11.84 -6.38
N THR A 32 14.39 11.82 -6.57
CA THR A 32 15.00 11.61 -7.87
C THR A 32 14.90 10.15 -8.33
N LEU A 33 15.23 9.21 -7.43
CA LEU A 33 15.26 7.78 -7.75
C LEU A 33 13.87 7.19 -8.01
N ARG A 34 12.83 7.65 -7.29
CA ARG A 34 11.45 7.15 -7.46
C ARG A 34 10.86 7.36 -8.86
N MET A 35 11.43 8.31 -9.61
CA MET A 35 11.00 8.63 -10.98
C MET A 35 11.72 7.79 -12.04
N ASP A 36 12.80 7.09 -11.66
CA ASP A 36 13.61 6.27 -12.56
C ASP A 36 13.15 4.81 -12.49
N GLY A 37 12.42 4.35 -13.50
CA GLY A 37 11.88 3.00 -13.58
C GLY A 37 12.93 1.88 -13.62
N ASP A 38 14.17 2.21 -13.95
CA ASP A 38 15.29 1.23 -14.04
C ASP A 38 15.97 1.04 -12.67
N LYS A 39 15.80 1.99 -11.73
CA LYS A 39 16.43 1.99 -10.40
C LYS A 39 15.51 1.48 -9.27
N LYS A 40 14.72 0.44 -9.56
CA LYS A 40 13.74 -0.10 -8.59
C LYS A 40 14.38 -0.56 -7.28
N ASN A 41 15.53 -1.23 -7.33
CA ASN A 41 16.20 -1.74 -6.14
C ASN A 41 16.78 -0.61 -5.28
N GLU A 42 17.35 0.40 -5.91
CA GLU A 42 17.86 1.60 -5.24
C GLU A 42 16.71 2.38 -4.60
N THR A 43 15.59 2.53 -5.31
CA THR A 43 14.37 3.16 -4.78
C THR A 43 13.84 2.40 -3.56
N ILE A 44 13.82 1.06 -3.57
CA ILE A 44 13.44 0.25 -2.41
C ILE A 44 14.38 0.52 -1.24
N SER A 45 15.70 0.50 -1.48
CA SER A 45 16.71 0.67 -0.44
C SER A 45 16.61 2.03 0.24
N ILE A 46 16.52 3.11 -0.54
CA ILE A 46 16.45 4.46 0.00
C ILE A 46 15.10 4.72 0.70
N ALA A 47 13.99 4.20 0.16
CA ALA A 47 12.68 4.29 0.80
C ALA A 47 12.67 3.55 2.16
N GLN A 48 13.29 2.38 2.26
CA GLN A 48 13.44 1.67 3.55
C GLN A 48 14.29 2.45 4.54
N THR A 49 15.38 3.10 4.08
CA THR A 49 16.20 3.99 4.92
C THR A 49 15.37 5.13 5.49
N LEU A 50 14.54 5.79 4.66
CA LEU A 50 13.62 6.84 5.09
C LEU A 50 12.60 6.33 6.11
N LEU A 51 11.99 5.17 5.87
CA LEU A 51 11.00 4.58 6.78
C LEU A 51 11.61 4.15 8.12
N ASN A 52 12.88 3.72 8.14
CA ASN A 52 13.61 3.44 9.39
C ASN A 52 13.89 4.73 10.20
N ARG A 53 13.85 5.88 9.56
CA ARG A 53 14.01 7.22 10.15
C ARG A 53 12.69 8.00 10.12
N SER A 54 11.56 7.30 10.20
CA SER A 54 10.20 7.86 10.05
C SER A 54 9.88 9.02 10.99
N THR A 55 10.51 9.07 12.18
CA THR A 55 10.33 10.18 13.15
C THR A 55 10.91 11.51 12.68
N GLU A 56 11.75 11.51 11.64
CA GLU A 56 12.36 12.70 11.05
C GLU A 56 11.58 13.20 9.82
N LEU A 57 10.53 12.48 9.41
CA LEU A 57 9.68 12.80 8.27
C LEU A 57 8.32 13.33 8.74
N ASN A 58 7.73 14.23 7.96
CA ASN A 58 6.34 14.64 8.16
C ASN A 58 5.35 13.61 7.56
N GLU A 59 4.06 13.74 7.90
CA GLU A 59 3.03 12.80 7.44
C GLU A 59 2.89 12.74 5.91
N LYS A 60 3.01 13.87 5.22
CA LYS A 60 2.96 13.91 3.75
C LYS A 60 4.11 13.14 3.12
N GLN A 61 5.33 13.31 3.66
CA GLN A 61 6.50 12.56 3.23
C GLN A 61 6.34 11.06 3.48
N LEU A 62 5.79 10.68 4.65
CA LEU A 62 5.51 9.28 4.98
C LEU A 62 4.45 8.67 4.05
N ALA A 63 3.38 9.41 3.72
CA ALA A 63 2.38 9.00 2.74
C ALA A 63 3.04 8.76 1.37
N ASN A 64 3.87 9.69 0.92
CA ASN A 64 4.56 9.65 -0.36
C ASN A 64 5.53 8.46 -0.46
N VAL A 65 6.42 8.30 0.53
CA VAL A 65 7.39 7.19 0.55
C VAL A 65 6.68 5.84 0.51
N ASN A 66 5.64 5.66 1.33
CA ASN A 66 4.87 4.42 1.34
C ASN A 66 4.15 4.18 0.01
N PHE A 67 3.54 5.19 -0.60
CA PHE A 67 2.86 5.07 -1.88
C PHE A 67 3.80 4.60 -2.99
N HIS A 68 4.95 5.28 -3.16
CA HIS A 68 5.89 4.92 -4.24
C HIS A 68 6.59 3.58 -4.00
N LEU A 69 6.89 3.25 -2.75
CA LEU A 69 7.44 1.94 -2.40
C LEU A 69 6.44 0.82 -2.72
N ALA A 70 5.14 1.05 -2.43
CA ALA A 70 4.07 0.13 -2.81
C ALA A 70 3.99 -0.08 -4.33
N ARG A 71 4.11 1.00 -5.13
CA ARG A 71 4.15 0.90 -6.60
C ARG A 71 5.31 -0.01 -7.05
N VAL A 72 6.50 0.23 -6.52
CA VAL A 72 7.67 -0.58 -6.90
C VAL A 72 7.46 -2.04 -6.54
N TYR A 73 6.90 -2.35 -5.36
CA TYR A 73 6.56 -3.73 -5.00
C TYR A 73 5.47 -4.34 -5.89
N ALA A 74 4.46 -3.59 -6.29
CA ALA A 74 3.44 -4.06 -7.23
C ALA A 74 4.06 -4.40 -8.60
N ASP A 75 4.93 -3.53 -9.12
CA ASP A 75 5.62 -3.69 -10.39
C ASP A 75 6.64 -4.84 -10.38
N THR A 76 7.20 -5.16 -9.22
CA THR A 76 8.17 -6.27 -9.04
C THR A 76 7.51 -7.58 -8.62
N GLY A 77 6.17 -7.67 -8.67
CA GLY A 77 5.44 -8.91 -8.42
C GLY A 77 5.36 -9.29 -6.94
N SER A 78 5.39 -8.31 -6.02
CA SER A 78 5.28 -8.50 -4.57
C SER A 78 3.98 -7.86 -4.03
N PRO A 79 2.79 -8.37 -4.42
CA PRO A 79 1.51 -7.71 -4.13
C PRO A 79 1.19 -7.58 -2.64
N GLU A 80 1.62 -8.52 -1.80
CA GLU A 80 1.41 -8.44 -0.36
C GLU A 80 2.17 -7.28 0.28
N LYS A 81 3.43 -7.07 -0.15
CA LYS A 81 4.23 -5.91 0.28
C LYS A 81 3.62 -4.61 -0.25
N ALA A 82 3.17 -4.61 -1.50
CA ALA A 82 2.50 -3.45 -2.10
C ALA A 82 1.25 -3.06 -1.29
N ILE A 83 0.37 -4.02 -0.96
CA ILE A 83 -0.82 -3.76 -0.14
C ILE A 83 -0.43 -3.15 1.22
N ALA A 84 0.54 -3.74 1.92
CA ALA A 84 0.96 -3.25 3.24
C ALA A 84 1.44 -1.79 3.18
N HIS A 85 2.22 -1.41 2.17
CA HIS A 85 2.70 -0.04 2.02
C HIS A 85 1.62 0.92 1.49
N TYR A 86 0.71 0.50 0.61
CA TYR A 86 -0.44 1.33 0.26
C TYR A 86 -1.35 1.59 1.47
N GLU A 87 -1.65 0.56 2.29
CA GLU A 87 -2.40 0.73 3.54
C GLU A 87 -1.67 1.66 4.52
N ALA A 88 -0.33 1.60 4.58
CA ALA A 88 0.48 2.53 5.37
C ALA A 88 0.41 3.96 4.83
N SER A 89 0.42 4.16 3.51
CA SER A 89 0.22 5.48 2.90
C SER A 89 -1.12 6.10 3.31
N LEU A 90 -2.21 5.31 3.28
CA LEU A 90 -3.54 5.78 3.68
C LEU A 90 -3.70 6.08 5.18
N LYS A 91 -2.79 5.64 6.05
CA LYS A 91 -2.78 6.06 7.46
C LYS A 91 -2.39 7.53 7.61
N TYR A 92 -1.54 8.04 6.72
CA TYR A 92 -1.05 9.42 6.72
C TYR A 92 -1.89 10.32 5.82
N GLU A 93 -2.37 9.80 4.68
CA GLU A 93 -3.29 10.54 3.79
C GLU A 93 -4.47 9.64 3.38
N PRO A 94 -5.53 9.59 4.21
CA PRO A 94 -6.67 8.69 3.99
C PRO A 94 -7.53 9.06 2.79
N ASN A 95 -7.35 10.26 2.23
CA ASN A 95 -8.15 10.77 1.13
C ASN A 95 -7.42 10.71 -0.24
N TYR A 96 -6.22 10.15 -0.30
CA TYR A 96 -5.48 10.01 -1.54
C TYR A 96 -6.09 8.91 -2.41
N TYR A 97 -6.97 9.31 -3.33
CA TYR A 97 -7.80 8.37 -4.10
C TYR A 97 -6.98 7.46 -5.03
N VAL A 98 -5.79 7.89 -5.47
CA VAL A 98 -4.91 7.07 -6.30
C VAL A 98 -4.44 5.82 -5.55
N THR A 99 -4.17 5.93 -4.24
CA THR A 99 -3.86 4.77 -3.40
C THR A 99 -5.07 3.85 -3.23
N HIS A 100 -6.27 4.41 -3.07
CA HIS A 100 -7.50 3.61 -3.04
C HIS A 100 -7.70 2.85 -4.34
N ASN A 101 -7.50 3.49 -5.49
CA ASN A 101 -7.57 2.84 -6.80
C ASN A 101 -6.60 1.66 -6.90
N ALA A 102 -5.32 1.88 -6.54
CA ALA A 102 -4.30 0.84 -6.58
C ALA A 102 -4.62 -0.36 -5.67
N LEU A 103 -5.09 -0.11 -4.43
CA LEU A 103 -5.56 -1.16 -3.51
C LEU A 103 -6.77 -1.89 -4.08
N GLY A 104 -7.73 -1.16 -4.64
CA GLY A 104 -8.91 -1.74 -5.30
C GLY A 104 -8.50 -2.78 -6.34
N PHE A 105 -7.57 -2.46 -7.24
CA PHE A 105 -7.10 -3.40 -8.26
C PHE A 105 -6.29 -4.58 -7.70
N LEU A 106 -5.48 -4.38 -6.65
CA LEU A 106 -4.76 -5.49 -6.02
C LEU A 106 -5.72 -6.47 -5.34
N HIS A 107 -6.75 -5.96 -4.65
CA HIS A 107 -7.80 -6.78 -4.04
C HIS A 107 -8.71 -7.42 -5.09
N LEU A 108 -8.99 -6.75 -6.21
CA LEU A 108 -9.77 -7.32 -7.32
C LEU A 108 -9.11 -8.59 -7.88
N LYS A 109 -7.78 -8.62 -8.01
CA LYS A 109 -7.05 -9.84 -8.42
C LYS A 109 -7.28 -11.00 -7.44
N LYS A 110 -7.40 -10.71 -6.14
CA LYS A 110 -7.75 -11.73 -5.13
C LYS A 110 -9.20 -12.16 -5.27
N CYS A 111 -10.14 -11.22 -5.52
CA CYS A 111 -11.52 -11.54 -5.83
C CYS A 111 -11.63 -12.48 -7.04
N ASP A 112 -10.89 -12.22 -8.12
CA ASP A 112 -10.89 -13.08 -9.32
C ASP A 112 -10.40 -14.50 -9.01
N SER A 113 -9.33 -14.62 -8.20
CA SER A 113 -8.81 -15.92 -7.79
C SER A 113 -9.83 -16.70 -6.93
N LEU A 114 -10.45 -16.03 -5.96
CA LEU A 114 -11.48 -16.62 -5.11
C LEU A 114 -12.76 -16.96 -5.90
N GLY A 115 -13.15 -16.12 -6.86
CA GLY A 115 -14.29 -16.39 -7.76
C GLY A 115 -14.08 -17.64 -8.61
N LYS A 116 -12.85 -17.87 -9.10
CA LYS A 116 -12.49 -19.12 -9.77
C LYS A 116 -12.61 -20.33 -8.83
N ALA A 117 -12.20 -20.19 -7.56
CA ALA A 117 -12.34 -21.24 -6.55
C ALA A 117 -13.82 -21.56 -6.24
N VAL A 118 -14.69 -20.54 -6.16
CA VAL A 118 -16.15 -20.71 -6.02
C VAL A 118 -16.71 -21.50 -7.19
N THR A 119 -16.35 -21.13 -8.42
CA THR A 119 -16.80 -21.82 -9.62
C THR A 119 -16.33 -23.28 -9.66
N ALA A 120 -15.08 -23.53 -9.27
CA ALA A 120 -14.51 -24.87 -9.22
C ALA A 120 -15.23 -25.75 -8.17
N SER A 121 -15.47 -25.24 -6.96
CA SER A 121 -16.17 -25.99 -5.91
C SER A 121 -17.63 -26.29 -6.27
N ALA A 122 -18.31 -25.38 -6.98
CA ALA A 122 -19.67 -25.63 -7.49
C ALA A 122 -19.71 -26.80 -8.48
N LYS A 123 -18.72 -26.94 -9.36
CA LYS A 123 -18.62 -28.05 -10.31
C LYS A 123 -18.39 -29.38 -9.62
N LEU A 124 -17.72 -29.42 -8.47
CA LEU A 124 -17.51 -30.64 -7.65
C LEU A 124 -18.76 -31.08 -6.92
N LYS A 125 -19.83 -30.27 -6.91
CA LYS A 125 -21.08 -30.50 -6.14
C LYS A 125 -20.85 -30.67 -4.64
N ASP A 126 -19.71 -30.18 -4.12
CA ASP A 126 -19.43 -30.17 -2.68
C ASP A 126 -20.00 -28.87 -2.08
N VAL A 127 -21.15 -29.02 -1.43
CA VAL A 127 -21.89 -27.89 -0.83
C VAL A 127 -21.07 -27.20 0.26
N ALA A 128 -20.40 -27.95 1.12
CA ALA A 128 -19.62 -27.38 2.23
C ALA A 128 -18.42 -26.60 1.73
N LEU A 129 -17.68 -27.15 0.76
CA LEU A 129 -16.56 -26.45 0.12
C LEU A 129 -17.04 -25.19 -0.63
N ASN A 130 -18.17 -25.29 -1.35
CA ASN A 130 -18.72 -24.12 -2.07
C ASN A 130 -19.14 -23.01 -1.12
N GLN A 131 -19.79 -23.32 -0.01
CA GLN A 131 -20.14 -22.32 1.02
C GLN A 131 -18.88 -21.66 1.62
N LYS A 132 -17.84 -22.44 1.92
CA LYS A 132 -16.58 -21.93 2.45
C LYS A 132 -15.89 -20.98 1.46
N THR A 133 -15.77 -21.38 0.20
CA THR A 133 -15.12 -20.56 -0.84
C THR A 133 -15.92 -19.31 -1.14
N PHE A 134 -17.25 -19.39 -1.20
CA PHE A 134 -18.11 -18.23 -1.39
C PHE A 134 -18.02 -17.23 -0.23
N LYS A 135 -17.95 -17.72 1.01
CA LYS A 135 -17.74 -16.85 2.18
C LYS A 135 -16.41 -16.09 2.09
N ALA A 136 -15.33 -16.77 1.69
CA ALA A 136 -14.02 -16.13 1.50
C ALA A 136 -14.06 -15.08 0.37
N TYR A 137 -14.70 -15.43 -0.75
CA TYR A 137 -14.92 -14.50 -1.86
C TYR A 137 -15.68 -13.24 -1.43
N LYS A 138 -16.82 -13.45 -0.73
CA LYS A 138 -17.64 -12.33 -0.24
C LYS A 138 -16.87 -11.39 0.69
N LEU A 139 -16.08 -11.93 1.61
CA LEU A 139 -15.24 -11.13 2.50
C LEU A 139 -14.22 -10.28 1.74
N GLU A 140 -13.61 -10.84 0.70
CA GLU A 140 -12.66 -10.07 -0.13
C GLU A 140 -13.38 -9.00 -0.95
N VAL A 141 -14.56 -9.29 -1.50
CA VAL A 141 -15.40 -8.30 -2.19
C VAL A 141 -15.80 -7.15 -1.26
N ASP A 142 -16.26 -7.48 -0.04
CA ASP A 142 -16.65 -6.48 0.96
C ASP A 142 -15.46 -5.57 1.35
N LYS A 143 -14.23 -6.09 1.35
CA LYS A 143 -12.99 -5.32 1.54
C LYS A 143 -12.63 -4.45 0.33
N THR A 144 -12.90 -4.93 -0.88
CA THR A 144 -12.51 -4.29 -2.15
C THR A 144 -13.39 -3.09 -2.48
N ILE A 145 -14.69 -3.20 -2.23
CA ILE A 145 -15.70 -2.19 -2.61
C ILE A 145 -15.35 -0.79 -2.09
N PRO A 146 -15.02 -0.56 -0.80
CA PRO A 146 -14.73 0.79 -0.29
C PRO A 146 -13.58 1.48 -1.00
N TYR A 147 -12.58 0.73 -1.45
CA TYR A 147 -11.46 1.28 -2.20
C TYR A 147 -11.92 1.83 -3.55
N PHE A 148 -12.69 1.06 -4.31
CA PHE A 148 -13.21 1.53 -5.57
C PHE A 148 -14.28 2.62 -5.41
N GLU A 149 -15.09 2.61 -4.34
CA GLU A 149 -16.04 3.70 -4.07
C GLU A 149 -15.32 5.03 -3.86
N LYS A 150 -14.24 5.05 -3.06
CA LYS A 150 -13.46 6.28 -2.86
C LYS A 150 -12.80 6.74 -4.15
N SER A 151 -12.21 5.82 -4.92
CA SER A 151 -11.63 6.14 -6.23
C SER A 151 -12.69 6.70 -7.18
N GLN A 152 -13.82 6.02 -7.34
CA GLN A 152 -14.91 6.43 -8.22
C GLN A 152 -15.54 7.77 -7.83
N ALA A 153 -15.63 8.05 -6.53
CA ALA A 153 -16.15 9.31 -6.05
C ALA A 153 -15.23 10.50 -6.39
N CYS A 154 -13.92 10.30 -6.36
CA CYS A 154 -12.93 11.34 -6.57
C CYS A 154 -12.53 11.50 -8.05
N ASP A 155 -12.48 10.41 -8.79
CA ASP A 155 -12.12 10.36 -10.20
C ASP A 155 -13.06 9.39 -10.93
N PRO A 156 -14.26 9.85 -11.32
CA PRO A 156 -15.27 9.00 -11.92
C PRO A 156 -14.82 8.46 -13.28
N ASP A 157 -14.85 7.13 -13.43
CA ASP A 157 -14.61 6.45 -14.70
C ASP A 157 -15.55 5.24 -14.90
N GLU A 158 -15.76 4.88 -16.15
CA GLU A 158 -16.69 3.80 -16.53
C GLU A 158 -16.16 2.42 -16.09
N VAL A 159 -14.86 2.19 -16.13
CA VAL A 159 -14.25 0.90 -15.77
C VAL A 159 -14.46 0.61 -14.30
N THR A 160 -14.14 1.57 -13.44
CA THR A 160 -14.34 1.45 -11.98
C THR A 160 -15.82 1.29 -11.64
N MET A 161 -16.73 2.03 -12.30
CA MET A 161 -18.17 1.88 -12.10
C MET A 161 -18.66 0.48 -12.49
N ASN A 162 -18.19 -0.06 -13.61
CA ASN A 162 -18.52 -1.41 -14.04
C ASN A 162 -18.00 -2.47 -13.08
N ILE A 163 -16.78 -2.31 -12.54
CA ILE A 163 -16.22 -3.20 -11.50
C ILE A 163 -17.09 -3.17 -10.25
N LEU A 164 -17.42 -1.99 -9.71
CA LEU A 164 -18.30 -1.83 -8.55
C LEU A 164 -19.64 -2.53 -8.75
N THR A 165 -20.29 -2.26 -9.88
CA THR A 165 -21.56 -2.88 -10.23
C THR A 165 -21.45 -4.41 -10.29
N GLY A 166 -20.35 -4.93 -10.86
CA GLY A 166 -20.06 -6.36 -10.92
C GLY A 166 -19.86 -6.99 -9.54
N LEU A 167 -19.10 -6.35 -8.68
CA LEU A 167 -18.84 -6.82 -7.30
C LEU A 167 -20.13 -6.89 -6.47
N TYR A 168 -20.97 -5.85 -6.52
CA TYR A 168 -22.27 -5.85 -5.85
C TYR A 168 -23.21 -6.96 -6.36
N LYS A 169 -23.30 -7.11 -7.69
CA LYS A 169 -24.13 -8.16 -8.30
C LYS A 169 -23.64 -9.56 -7.94
N SER A 170 -22.34 -9.80 -7.95
CA SER A 170 -21.73 -11.10 -7.68
C SER A 170 -21.99 -11.63 -6.26
N THR A 171 -22.16 -10.72 -5.31
CA THR A 171 -22.50 -11.02 -3.92
C THR A 171 -24.00 -10.88 -3.60
N LYS A 172 -24.84 -10.57 -4.61
CA LYS A 172 -26.28 -10.29 -4.47
C LYS A 172 -26.59 -9.14 -3.50
N ASN A 173 -25.68 -8.20 -3.36
CA ASN A 173 -25.85 -7.02 -2.52
C ASN A 173 -26.63 -5.93 -3.28
N THR A 174 -27.92 -6.13 -3.44
CA THR A 174 -28.83 -5.21 -4.17
C THR A 174 -29.01 -3.89 -3.44
N GLU A 175 -29.06 -3.88 -2.12
CA GLU A 175 -29.17 -2.67 -1.30
C GLU A 175 -27.90 -1.81 -1.44
N GLY A 176 -26.71 -2.41 -1.34
CA GLY A 176 -25.45 -1.72 -1.57
C GLY A 176 -25.38 -1.09 -2.95
N LEU A 177 -25.85 -1.77 -3.98
CA LEU A 177 -25.90 -1.21 -5.34
C LEU A 177 -26.91 -0.07 -5.46
N ALA A 178 -28.10 -0.20 -4.88
CA ALA A 178 -29.14 0.83 -4.93
C ALA A 178 -28.73 2.14 -4.23
N THR A 179 -27.96 2.03 -3.14
CA THR A 179 -27.49 3.20 -2.36
C THR A 179 -26.13 3.73 -2.83
N LEU A 180 -25.49 3.10 -3.80
CA LEU A 180 -24.17 3.50 -4.32
C LEU A 180 -24.10 4.99 -4.73
N PRO A 181 -25.03 5.56 -5.49
CA PRO A 181 -24.93 6.98 -5.89
C PRO A 181 -24.85 7.95 -4.71
N VAL A 182 -25.61 7.68 -3.65
CA VAL A 182 -25.62 8.52 -2.42
C VAL A 182 -24.28 8.43 -1.69
N ARG A 183 -23.68 7.23 -1.62
CA ARG A 183 -22.38 7.07 -0.99
C ARG A 183 -21.24 7.70 -1.79
N LEU A 184 -21.27 7.58 -3.12
CA LEU A 184 -20.28 8.25 -3.97
C LEU A 184 -20.34 9.77 -3.78
N GLU A 185 -21.54 10.34 -3.72
CA GLU A 185 -21.68 11.79 -3.48
C GLU A 185 -21.11 12.21 -2.11
N ALA A 186 -21.34 11.42 -1.07
CA ALA A 186 -20.79 11.68 0.27
C ALA A 186 -19.26 11.58 0.32
N LEU A 187 -18.64 10.75 -0.53
CA LEU A 187 -17.20 10.55 -0.57
C LEU A 187 -16.42 11.62 -1.36
N LYS A 188 -17.11 12.45 -2.18
CA LYS A 188 -16.47 13.48 -3.01
C LYS A 188 -15.82 14.61 -2.21
N GLY A 189 -16.29 14.89 -1.00
CA GLY A 189 -15.94 16.09 -0.23
C GLY A 189 -14.46 16.21 0.18
N ASN A 190 -13.70 15.13 0.15
CA ASN A 190 -12.34 15.09 0.67
C ASN A 190 -11.43 14.30 -0.27
N CYS A 191 -11.28 14.74 -1.53
CA CYS A 191 -10.41 14.08 -2.50
C CYS A 191 -9.04 14.76 -2.54
N VAL A 192 -7.99 13.97 -2.28
CA VAL A 192 -6.60 14.38 -2.49
C VAL A 192 -6.11 13.74 -3.79
N THR A 193 -5.66 14.58 -4.73
CA THR A 193 -5.23 14.18 -6.08
C THR A 193 -3.71 14.04 -6.20
N LEU A 194 -2.97 14.76 -5.35
CA LEU A 194 -1.51 14.73 -5.30
C LEU A 194 -1.05 14.57 -3.86
N LEU A 195 -0.02 13.77 -3.65
CA LEU A 195 0.75 13.79 -2.41
C LEU A 195 1.77 14.90 -2.54
N ASP A 196 1.34 16.09 -2.12
CA ASP A 196 2.20 17.26 -2.07
C ASP A 196 3.07 17.14 -0.83
N ASP A 197 4.38 17.06 -1.03
CA ASP A 197 5.38 16.75 -0.02
C ASP A 197 6.32 17.95 0.26
N GLU A 198 5.96 19.17 -0.20
CA GLU A 198 6.63 20.42 0.12
C GLU A 198 6.32 20.95 1.53
#